data_751bcba0860d36a3c48aa4b64acb1444
#
_entry.id   751bcba0860d36a3c48aa4b64acb1444
#
_cell.length_a   1.000
_cell.length_b   1.000
_cell.length_c   1.000
_cell.angle_alpha   90.00
_cell.angle_beta   90.00
_cell.angle_gamma   90.00
#
_symmetry.space_group_name_H-M   'P 1'
#
loop_
_entity.id
_entity.type
_entity.pdbx_description
1 polymer ?
#
loop_
_entity_poly.entity_id
_entity_poly.type
_entity_poly.pdbx_seq_one_letter_code
_entity_poly.pdbx_strand_id
1 'polypeptide(L)'
;MNYYREGQLENFHNEKFFFIKIDEINEVFEITLNRTAKKNAIHPQMLNELAFALQYAQNNKRVRVLVLRAKGDVFCSGSDLSAMQGKADQHESSIGEPMKEVLLVNLWTGFSKPSLAIVEGNVFAGGYLFLACCTHVIAEKSLKFSLPETRRGIFPMQVMGVLMRVMPPRILLDWCIRGYEIAANSSHS
;
A
#
# COMPACT_ATOMS: atom_id res chain seq x y z
N MET A 1 4.38 5.79 -15.59
CA MET A 1 4.59 4.41 -15.09
C MET A 1 4.79 3.49 -16.28
N ASN A 2 5.88 2.70 -16.31
CA ASN A 2 6.13 1.73 -17.39
C ASN A 2 6.75 0.47 -16.77
N TYR A 3 5.88 -0.30 -16.06
CA TYR A 3 6.22 -1.60 -15.49
C TYR A 3 5.87 -2.74 -16.42
N TYR A 4 4.83 -2.56 -17.24
CA TYR A 4 4.32 -3.54 -18.18
C TYR A 4 4.19 -2.93 -19.57
N ARG A 5 4.23 -3.75 -20.60
CA ARG A 5 4.00 -3.33 -22.00
C ARG A 5 2.52 -3.02 -22.21
N GLU A 6 2.20 -2.12 -23.13
CA GLU A 6 0.79 -1.74 -23.40
C GLU A 6 -0.09 -2.94 -23.76
N GLY A 7 0.37 -3.83 -24.61
CA GLY A 7 -0.38 -5.04 -25.00
C GLY A 7 -0.71 -5.97 -23.82
N GLN A 8 0.05 -5.95 -22.72
CA GLN A 8 -0.29 -6.71 -21.51
C GLN A 8 -1.47 -6.07 -20.77
N LEU A 9 -1.60 -4.74 -20.82
CA LEU A 9 -2.68 -4.00 -20.16
C LEU A 9 -4.01 -4.10 -20.92
N GLU A 10 -4.00 -4.41 -22.21
CA GLU A 10 -5.22 -4.61 -23.03
C GLU A 10 -6.08 -5.76 -22.50
N ASN A 11 -5.44 -6.78 -21.90
CA ASN A 11 -6.12 -7.92 -21.30
C ASN A 11 -6.44 -7.77 -19.81
N PHE A 12 -6.36 -6.56 -19.26
CA PHE A 12 -6.49 -6.28 -17.81
C PHE A 12 -7.66 -7.00 -17.15
N HIS A 13 -8.85 -6.96 -17.74
CA HIS A 13 -10.07 -7.55 -17.17
C HIS A 13 -10.11 -9.09 -17.19
N ASN A 14 -9.22 -9.74 -17.96
CA ASN A 14 -9.09 -11.20 -18.01
C ASN A 14 -8.01 -11.71 -17.04
N GLU A 15 -7.23 -10.80 -16.44
CA GLU A 15 -6.16 -11.16 -15.53
C GLU A 15 -6.70 -11.52 -14.13
N LYS A 16 -6.08 -12.52 -13.51
CA LYS A 16 -6.43 -12.99 -12.18
C LYS A 16 -5.50 -12.34 -11.15
N PHE A 17 -6.06 -11.48 -10.32
CA PHE A 17 -5.41 -10.94 -9.14
C PHE A 17 -5.61 -11.89 -7.95
N PHE A 18 -4.61 -12.05 -7.11
CA PHE A 18 -4.65 -12.94 -5.96
C PHE A 18 -4.59 -12.19 -4.63
N PHE A 19 -3.66 -11.24 -4.51
CA PHE A 19 -3.43 -10.48 -3.29
C PHE A 19 -4.19 -9.16 -3.20
N ILE A 20 -4.75 -8.70 -4.32
CA ILE A 20 -5.62 -7.53 -4.36
C ILE A 20 -6.92 -7.87 -5.07
N LYS A 21 -7.93 -7.03 -4.86
CA LYS A 21 -9.17 -7.03 -5.65
C LYS A 21 -9.31 -5.70 -6.34
N ILE A 22 -9.90 -5.71 -7.51
CA ILE A 22 -10.15 -4.52 -8.33
C ILE A 22 -11.64 -4.39 -8.54
N ASP A 23 -12.16 -3.18 -8.33
CA ASP A 23 -13.50 -2.79 -8.70
C ASP A 23 -13.45 -1.47 -9.47
N GLU A 24 -14.21 -1.39 -10.57
CA GLU A 24 -14.37 -0.17 -11.36
C GLU A 24 -15.83 0.27 -11.30
N ILE A 25 -16.10 1.39 -10.66
CA ILE A 25 -17.45 1.95 -10.50
C ILE A 25 -17.45 3.36 -11.05
N ASN A 26 -18.07 3.56 -12.20
CA ASN A 26 -18.05 4.84 -12.92
C ASN A 26 -16.60 5.28 -13.24
N GLU A 27 -16.16 6.41 -12.68
CA GLU A 27 -14.82 6.97 -12.87
C GLU A 27 -13.86 6.63 -11.71
N VAL A 28 -14.30 5.80 -10.75
CA VAL A 28 -13.53 5.38 -9.58
C VAL A 28 -12.91 4.01 -9.84
N PHE A 29 -11.60 3.92 -9.63
CA PHE A 29 -10.85 2.67 -9.64
C PHE A 29 -10.50 2.30 -8.22
N GLU A 30 -11.11 1.24 -7.70
CA GLU A 30 -10.89 0.78 -6.33
C GLU A 30 -9.93 -0.41 -6.30
N ILE A 31 -8.91 -0.31 -5.45
CA ILE A 31 -8.00 -1.40 -5.11
C ILE A 31 -8.24 -1.78 -3.66
N THR A 32 -8.55 -3.05 -3.40
CA THR A 32 -8.68 -3.59 -2.05
C THR A 32 -7.58 -4.60 -1.78
N LEU A 33 -6.72 -4.35 -0.78
CA LEU A 33 -5.76 -5.34 -0.29
C LEU A 33 -6.52 -6.56 0.26
N ASN A 34 -6.16 -7.77 -0.16
CA ASN A 34 -6.94 -8.99 0.11
C ASN A 34 -6.07 -10.17 0.56
N ARG A 35 -5.10 -9.93 1.44
CA ARG A 35 -4.24 -10.95 2.04
C ARG A 35 -4.43 -11.00 3.55
N THR A 36 -5.68 -11.18 3.99
CA THR A 36 -6.08 -11.09 5.41
C THR A 36 -5.39 -12.11 6.30
N ALA A 37 -5.13 -13.33 5.81
CA ALA A 37 -4.42 -14.39 6.54
C ALA A 37 -3.01 -13.99 6.99
N LYS A 38 -2.38 -13.03 6.31
CA LYS A 38 -1.07 -12.45 6.64
C LYS A 38 -1.18 -10.95 6.97
N LYS A 39 -2.36 -10.50 7.45
CA LYS A 39 -2.60 -9.10 7.85
C LYS A 39 -2.18 -8.10 6.76
N ASN A 40 -2.45 -8.43 5.50
CA ASN A 40 -2.09 -7.66 4.32
C ASN A 40 -0.60 -7.28 4.26
N ALA A 41 0.29 -8.16 4.78
CA ALA A 41 1.73 -7.97 4.63
C ALA A 41 2.12 -7.90 3.15
N ILE A 42 3.01 -6.95 2.83
CA ILE A 42 3.43 -6.64 1.47
C ILE A 42 4.27 -7.79 0.93
N HIS A 43 3.69 -8.54 0.00
CA HIS A 43 4.31 -9.65 -0.70
C HIS A 43 4.88 -9.18 -2.05
N PRO A 44 5.98 -9.74 -2.58
CA PRO A 44 6.52 -9.36 -3.89
C PRO A 44 5.47 -9.41 -5.00
N GLN A 45 4.68 -10.49 -5.09
CA GLN A 45 3.62 -10.59 -6.08
C GLN A 45 2.49 -9.56 -5.86
N MET A 46 2.19 -9.16 -4.63
CA MET A 46 1.26 -8.05 -4.37
C MET A 46 1.78 -6.75 -4.99
N LEU A 47 3.09 -6.50 -4.93
CA LEU A 47 3.69 -5.33 -5.59
C LEU A 47 3.56 -5.41 -7.11
N ASN A 48 3.73 -6.59 -7.71
CA ASN A 48 3.53 -6.79 -9.15
C ASN A 48 2.07 -6.52 -9.54
N GLU A 49 1.12 -7.05 -8.79
CA GLU A 49 -0.31 -6.80 -9.00
C GLU A 49 -0.67 -5.32 -8.88
N LEU A 50 -0.14 -4.64 -7.86
CA LEU A 50 -0.32 -3.20 -7.67
C LEU A 50 0.29 -2.40 -8.83
N ALA A 51 1.49 -2.78 -9.31
CA ALA A 51 2.13 -2.12 -10.43
C ALA A 51 1.30 -2.24 -11.71
N PHE A 52 0.75 -3.43 -11.96
CA PHE A 52 -0.11 -3.69 -13.09
C PHE A 52 -1.40 -2.88 -13.03
N ALA A 53 -2.09 -2.94 -11.88
CA ALA A 53 -3.35 -2.22 -11.66
C ALA A 53 -3.18 -0.70 -11.73
N LEU A 54 -2.16 -0.15 -11.07
CA LEU A 54 -1.91 1.29 -11.08
C LEU A 54 -1.49 1.80 -12.46
N GLN A 55 -0.71 1.03 -13.22
CA GLN A 55 -0.37 1.41 -14.59
C GLN A 55 -1.59 1.40 -15.49
N TYR A 56 -2.46 0.40 -15.38
CA TYR A 56 -3.74 0.38 -16.09
C TYR A 56 -4.60 1.60 -15.72
N ALA A 57 -4.81 1.83 -14.43
CA ALA A 57 -5.60 2.97 -13.95
C ALA A 57 -5.03 4.32 -14.38
N GLN A 58 -3.69 4.47 -14.42
CA GLN A 58 -3.01 5.67 -14.91
C GLN A 58 -3.30 5.94 -16.39
N ASN A 59 -3.26 4.89 -17.22
CA ASN A 59 -3.43 5.00 -18.68
C ASN A 59 -4.90 5.09 -19.08
N ASN A 60 -5.83 4.57 -18.28
CA ASN A 60 -7.26 4.58 -18.55
C ASN A 60 -7.85 6.00 -18.32
N LYS A 61 -8.20 6.70 -19.40
CA LYS A 61 -8.77 8.07 -19.36
C LYS A 61 -10.10 8.17 -18.62
N ARG A 62 -10.85 7.08 -18.47
CA ARG A 62 -12.11 7.04 -17.71
C ARG A 62 -11.87 7.10 -16.21
N VAL A 63 -10.77 6.56 -15.72
CA VAL A 63 -10.43 6.60 -14.30
C VAL A 63 -10.04 8.01 -13.89
N ARG A 64 -10.75 8.59 -12.94
CA ARG A 64 -10.52 9.94 -12.40
C ARG A 64 -9.94 9.91 -10.99
N VAL A 65 -10.29 8.90 -10.21
CA VAL A 65 -9.90 8.77 -8.81
C VAL A 65 -9.52 7.32 -8.51
N LEU A 66 -8.46 7.14 -7.73
CA LEU A 66 -8.09 5.87 -7.13
C LEU A 66 -8.62 5.82 -5.69
N VAL A 67 -9.27 4.73 -5.31
CA VAL A 67 -9.59 4.42 -3.91
C VAL A 67 -8.79 3.21 -3.48
N LEU A 68 -8.12 3.29 -2.33
CA LEU A 68 -7.39 2.18 -1.73
C LEU A 68 -8.08 1.75 -0.44
N ARG A 69 -8.40 0.48 -0.35
CA ARG A 69 -8.97 -0.19 0.83
C ARG A 69 -8.18 -1.43 1.22
N ALA A 70 -8.54 -2.01 2.33
CA ALA A 70 -8.02 -3.31 2.76
C ALA A 70 -9.12 -4.12 3.44
N LYS A 71 -9.10 -5.44 3.23
CA LYS A 71 -9.97 -6.37 3.98
C LYS A 71 -9.36 -6.76 5.32
N GLY A 72 -10.22 -7.00 6.32
CA GLY A 72 -9.84 -7.50 7.64
C GLY A 72 -9.45 -6.40 8.61
N ASP A 73 -9.11 -6.80 9.86
CA ASP A 73 -8.86 -5.91 11.00
C ASP A 73 -7.53 -5.14 10.90
N VAL A 74 -6.69 -5.49 9.94
CA VAL A 74 -5.40 -4.83 9.68
C VAL A 74 -5.36 -4.38 8.24
N PHE A 75 -5.21 -3.07 8.05
CA PHE A 75 -5.04 -2.48 6.73
C PHE A 75 -3.77 -3.00 6.06
N CYS A 76 -2.63 -2.90 6.75
CA CYS A 76 -1.37 -3.50 6.32
C CYS A 76 -0.41 -3.58 7.52
N SER A 77 0.32 -4.69 7.61
CA SER A 77 1.29 -4.95 8.69
C SER A 77 2.76 -4.68 8.32
N GLY A 78 2.99 -4.10 7.13
CA GLY A 78 4.34 -3.86 6.60
C GLY A 78 4.84 -4.97 5.69
N SER A 79 6.14 -5.04 5.48
CA SER A 79 6.77 -6.02 4.58
C SER A 79 6.63 -7.46 5.09
N ASP A 80 6.41 -8.40 4.17
CA ASP A 80 6.43 -9.84 4.49
C ASP A 80 7.87 -10.33 4.68
N LEU A 81 8.29 -10.44 5.94
CA LEU A 81 9.63 -10.88 6.29
C LEU A 81 9.93 -12.32 5.83
N SER A 82 8.91 -13.19 5.76
CA SER A 82 9.07 -14.56 5.27
C SER A 82 9.37 -14.57 3.78
N ALA A 83 8.65 -13.75 3.01
CA ALA A 83 8.90 -13.61 1.58
C ALA A 83 10.28 -13.01 1.29
N MET A 84 10.74 -12.05 2.09
CA MET A 84 12.09 -11.47 1.99
C MET A 84 13.20 -12.50 2.26
N GLN A 85 12.89 -13.56 3.02
CA GLN A 85 13.81 -14.69 3.28
C GLN A 85 13.69 -15.82 2.24
N GLY A 86 13.01 -15.59 1.12
CA GLY A 86 12.79 -16.59 0.08
C GLY A 86 11.70 -17.63 0.39
N LYS A 87 10.90 -17.41 1.46
CA LYS A 87 9.77 -18.25 1.86
C LYS A 87 8.44 -17.58 1.47
N ALA A 88 8.33 -17.20 0.19
CA ALA A 88 7.12 -16.59 -0.34
C ALA A 88 5.96 -17.59 -0.40
N ASP A 89 4.74 -17.12 -0.11
CA ASP A 89 3.53 -17.93 -0.28
C ASP A 89 3.33 -18.28 -1.76
N GLN A 90 2.82 -19.47 -2.04
CA GLN A 90 2.33 -19.81 -3.38
C GLN A 90 1.08 -18.97 -3.70
N HIS A 91 0.91 -18.62 -4.95
CA HIS A 91 -0.22 -17.82 -5.42
C HIS A 91 -0.67 -18.26 -6.82
N GLU A 92 -1.92 -17.95 -7.15
CA GLU A 92 -2.51 -18.24 -8.44
C GLU A 92 -2.72 -16.96 -9.29
N SER A 93 -1.95 -15.91 -9.02
CA SER A 93 -1.99 -14.69 -9.82
C SER A 93 -1.52 -14.97 -11.24
N SER A 94 -2.21 -14.44 -12.22
CA SER A 94 -1.77 -14.50 -13.63
C SER A 94 -0.85 -13.33 -14.01
N ILE A 95 -0.71 -12.34 -13.11
CA ILE A 95 0.15 -11.19 -13.34
C ILE A 95 1.62 -11.64 -13.29
N GLY A 96 2.29 -11.52 -14.41
CA GLY A 96 3.70 -11.88 -14.56
C GLY A 96 4.65 -10.82 -13.99
N GLU A 97 5.95 -11.11 -14.10
CA GLU A 97 7.00 -10.21 -13.64
C GLU A 97 7.01 -8.89 -14.44
N PRO A 98 7.18 -7.76 -13.76
CA PRO A 98 7.31 -6.47 -14.40
C PRO A 98 8.70 -6.31 -15.07
N MET A 99 8.81 -5.40 -16.03
CA MET A 99 10.07 -5.11 -16.75
C MET A 99 11.17 -4.50 -15.86
N LYS A 100 10.81 -4.05 -14.66
CA LYS A 100 11.74 -3.46 -13.68
C LYS A 100 11.24 -3.69 -12.27
N GLU A 101 12.15 -3.62 -11.31
CA GLU A 101 11.83 -3.74 -9.89
C GLU A 101 10.71 -2.78 -9.46
N VAL A 102 9.78 -3.29 -8.66
CA VAL A 102 8.65 -2.54 -8.13
C VAL A 102 8.95 -2.11 -6.70
N LEU A 103 9.12 -0.82 -6.52
CA LEU A 103 9.18 -0.20 -5.20
C LEU A 103 7.85 0.51 -4.92
N LEU A 104 7.21 0.17 -3.80
CA LEU A 104 5.88 0.68 -3.45
C LEU A 104 5.80 2.22 -3.50
N VAL A 105 6.80 2.89 -2.97
CA VAL A 105 6.87 4.36 -3.00
C VAL A 105 6.88 4.90 -4.43
N ASN A 106 7.64 4.27 -5.32
CA ASN A 106 7.74 4.69 -6.71
C ASN A 106 6.43 4.47 -7.49
N LEU A 107 5.68 3.43 -7.13
CA LEU A 107 4.35 3.21 -7.70
C LEU A 107 3.43 4.38 -7.43
N TRP A 108 3.32 4.76 -6.15
CA TRP A 108 2.39 5.80 -5.72
C TRP A 108 2.83 7.19 -6.16
N THR A 109 4.10 7.52 -6.02
CA THR A 109 4.62 8.83 -6.48
C THR A 109 4.58 8.99 -7.99
N GLY A 110 4.58 7.90 -8.73
CA GLY A 110 4.41 7.88 -10.19
C GLY A 110 2.94 7.92 -10.66
N PHE A 111 1.97 7.80 -9.74
CA PHE A 111 0.55 7.89 -10.05
C PHE A 111 0.07 9.34 -9.93
N SER A 112 -0.45 9.92 -11.02
CA SER A 112 -0.72 11.36 -11.11
C SER A 112 -2.19 11.74 -10.88
N LYS A 113 -3.08 10.74 -10.69
CA LYS A 113 -4.50 11.00 -10.40
C LYS A 113 -4.72 11.10 -8.89
N PRO A 114 -5.76 11.84 -8.44
CA PRO A 114 -6.15 11.87 -7.03
C PRO A 114 -6.35 10.46 -6.47
N SER A 115 -5.89 10.25 -5.23
CA SER A 115 -6.00 8.97 -4.55
C SER A 115 -6.49 9.15 -3.11
N LEU A 116 -7.41 8.28 -2.68
CA LEU A 116 -8.02 8.26 -1.36
C LEU A 116 -7.77 6.89 -0.71
N ALA A 117 -7.12 6.88 0.45
CA ALA A 117 -7.09 5.68 1.30
C ALA A 117 -8.26 5.71 2.28
N ILE A 118 -9.06 4.65 2.29
CA ILE A 118 -10.13 4.42 3.27
C ILE A 118 -9.63 3.33 4.22
N VAL A 119 -9.34 3.73 5.46
CA VAL A 119 -8.65 2.90 6.45
C VAL A 119 -9.64 2.45 7.50
N GLU A 120 -10.02 1.16 7.42
CA GLU A 120 -10.97 0.49 8.31
C GLU A 120 -10.28 -0.60 9.17
N GLY A 121 -8.96 -0.70 9.08
CA GLY A 121 -8.12 -1.63 9.85
C GLY A 121 -6.86 -0.97 10.37
N ASN A 122 -6.26 -1.53 11.42
CA ASN A 122 -5.05 -1.01 12.04
C ASN A 122 -3.87 -0.95 11.06
N VAL A 123 -2.99 0.04 11.22
CA VAL A 123 -1.85 0.27 10.31
C VAL A 123 -0.54 0.11 11.06
N PHE A 124 0.35 -0.71 10.52
CA PHE A 124 1.66 -0.99 11.12
C PHE A 124 2.78 -0.87 10.09
N ALA A 125 3.94 -0.41 10.55
CA ALA A 125 5.20 -0.49 9.82
C ALA A 125 5.10 0.05 8.38
N GLY A 126 5.57 -0.73 7.39
CA GLY A 126 5.47 -0.39 5.97
C GLY A 126 4.06 -0.13 5.42
N GLY A 127 2.99 -0.38 6.19
CA GLY A 127 1.62 -0.01 5.82
C GLY A 127 1.45 1.50 5.59
N TYR A 128 2.26 2.32 6.26
CA TYR A 128 2.26 3.77 6.06
C TYR A 128 2.73 4.22 4.69
N LEU A 129 3.48 3.39 3.97
CA LEU A 129 3.92 3.71 2.62
C LEU A 129 2.73 3.89 1.67
N PHE A 130 1.63 3.18 1.92
CA PHE A 130 0.38 3.39 1.18
C PHE A 130 -0.25 4.73 1.54
N LEU A 131 -0.41 5.01 2.83
CA LEU A 131 -1.15 6.17 3.31
C LEU A 131 -0.45 7.48 3.00
N ALA A 132 0.87 7.55 3.27
CA ALA A 132 1.66 8.76 3.04
C ALA A 132 1.81 9.15 1.57
N CYS A 133 1.50 8.23 0.65
CA CYS A 133 1.53 8.47 -0.78
C CYS A 133 0.15 8.73 -1.39
N CYS A 134 -0.95 8.51 -0.66
CA CYS A 134 -2.29 8.91 -1.10
C CYS A 134 -2.49 10.42 -0.95
N THR A 135 -3.32 11.00 -1.82
CA THR A 135 -3.69 12.43 -1.77
C THR A 135 -4.49 12.74 -0.50
N HIS A 136 -5.40 11.83 -0.13
CA HIS A 136 -6.23 11.94 1.06
C HIS A 136 -6.29 10.61 1.81
N VAL A 137 -6.49 10.69 3.13
CA VAL A 137 -6.67 9.53 4.00
C VAL A 137 -7.87 9.78 4.90
N ILE A 138 -8.81 8.85 4.91
CA ILE A 138 -9.92 8.79 5.86
C ILE A 138 -9.75 7.54 6.69
N ALA A 139 -9.70 7.67 8.01
CA ALA A 139 -9.52 6.54 8.92
C ALA A 139 -10.63 6.50 9.98
N GLU A 140 -11.02 5.30 10.36
CA GLU A 140 -11.93 5.09 11.49
C GLU A 140 -11.25 5.52 12.80
N LYS A 141 -12.02 6.15 13.70
CA LYS A 141 -11.50 6.77 14.93
C LYS A 141 -10.93 5.79 15.95
N SER A 142 -11.39 4.55 15.93
CA SER A 142 -10.97 3.48 16.86
C SER A 142 -9.65 2.83 16.51
N LEU A 143 -9.11 3.11 15.32
CA LEU A 143 -7.94 2.42 14.81
C LEU A 143 -6.64 2.82 15.51
N LYS A 144 -5.71 1.89 15.48
CA LYS A 144 -4.37 1.99 16.05
C LYS A 144 -3.32 2.08 14.95
N PHE A 145 -2.39 2.99 15.16
CA PHE A 145 -1.27 3.29 14.29
C PHE A 145 0.03 3.09 15.05
N SER A 146 0.99 2.32 14.50
CA SER A 146 2.26 2.07 15.19
C SER A 146 3.41 1.83 14.21
N LEU A 147 4.60 2.27 14.61
CA LEU A 147 5.89 1.98 13.96
C LEU A 147 6.71 1.03 14.86
N PRO A 148 6.39 -0.28 14.89
CA PRO A 148 6.97 -1.21 15.85
C PRO A 148 8.39 -1.67 15.49
N GLU A 149 8.97 -1.19 14.40
CA GLU A 149 10.25 -1.65 13.86
C GLU A 149 11.38 -1.54 14.87
N THR A 150 11.49 -0.43 15.59
CA THR A 150 12.53 -0.19 16.61
C THR A 150 12.48 -1.18 17.76
N ARG A 151 11.30 -1.64 18.15
CA ARG A 151 11.12 -2.70 19.15
C ARG A 151 11.69 -4.05 18.69
N ARG A 152 11.95 -4.20 17.39
CA ARG A 152 12.54 -5.39 16.76
C ARG A 152 13.99 -5.15 16.33
N GLY A 153 14.61 -4.05 16.78
CA GLY A 153 15.98 -3.69 16.43
C GLY A 153 16.14 -3.15 14.99
N ILE A 154 15.07 -2.75 14.34
CA ILE A 154 15.08 -2.20 12.98
C ILE A 154 14.60 -0.74 13.04
N PHE A 155 15.34 0.19 12.43
CA PHE A 155 14.86 1.56 12.31
C PHE A 155 14.01 1.73 11.04
N PRO A 156 12.82 2.37 11.09
CA PRO A 156 11.89 2.46 9.95
C PRO A 156 12.31 3.54 8.93
N MET A 157 13.52 3.43 8.37
CA MET A 157 14.12 4.44 7.49
C MET A 157 13.25 4.80 6.29
N GLN A 158 12.73 3.79 5.60
CA GLN A 158 11.92 3.99 4.40
C GLN A 158 10.58 4.65 4.74
N VAL A 159 9.93 4.19 5.80
CA VAL A 159 8.66 4.74 6.28
C VAL A 159 8.86 6.18 6.75
N MET A 160 9.91 6.43 7.55
CA MET A 160 10.25 7.77 8.01
C MET A 160 10.47 8.73 6.83
N GLY A 161 11.24 8.32 5.82
CA GLY A 161 11.52 9.15 4.64
C GLY A 161 10.27 9.59 3.88
N VAL A 162 9.24 8.74 3.84
CA VAL A 162 7.96 9.07 3.18
C VAL A 162 7.07 9.91 4.08
N LEU A 163 6.97 9.57 5.37
CA LEU A 163 6.15 10.29 6.35
C LEU A 163 6.66 11.73 6.61
N MET A 164 7.95 12.01 6.43
CA MET A 164 8.50 13.38 6.51
C MET A 164 7.84 14.38 5.56
N ARG A 165 7.14 13.89 4.54
CA ARG A 165 6.40 14.74 3.60
C ARG A 165 5.06 15.24 4.16
N VAL A 166 4.53 14.56 5.17
CA VAL A 166 3.17 14.78 5.69
C VAL A 166 3.12 14.99 7.21
N MET A 167 4.25 14.80 7.91
CA MET A 167 4.36 14.95 9.36
C MET A 167 5.50 15.89 9.76
N PRO A 168 5.38 16.64 10.87
CA PRO A 168 6.49 17.41 11.42
C PRO A 168 7.68 16.50 11.79
N PRO A 169 8.91 16.81 11.33
CA PRO A 169 10.06 15.90 11.47
C PRO A 169 10.37 15.49 12.92
N ARG A 170 10.22 16.42 13.89
CA ARG A 170 10.51 16.15 15.31
C ARG A 170 9.52 15.13 15.90
N ILE A 171 8.23 15.26 15.60
CA ILE A 171 7.19 14.34 16.05
C ILE A 171 7.42 12.96 15.43
N LEU A 172 7.69 12.94 14.13
CA LEU A 172 7.95 11.70 13.41
C LEU A 172 9.19 10.96 13.95
N LEU A 173 10.29 11.69 14.21
CA LEU A 173 11.51 11.09 14.74
C LEU A 173 11.28 10.47 16.13
N ASP A 174 10.58 11.18 17.02
CA ASP A 174 10.21 10.66 18.34
C ASP A 174 9.37 9.38 18.21
N TRP A 175 8.40 9.38 17.30
CA TRP A 175 7.56 8.22 17.04
C TRP A 175 8.35 7.03 16.48
N CYS A 176 9.24 7.26 15.52
CA CYS A 176 10.12 6.22 14.96
C CYS A 176 11.05 5.63 16.03
N ILE A 177 11.58 6.44 16.96
CA ILE A 177 12.49 5.97 18.01
C ILE A 177 11.73 5.15 19.04
N ARG A 178 10.60 5.63 19.52
CA ARG A 178 9.85 4.99 20.61
C ARG A 178 8.94 3.87 20.16
N GLY A 179 8.46 3.90 18.91
CA GLY A 179 7.59 2.87 18.34
C GLY A 179 6.27 2.69 19.11
N TYR A 180 5.74 3.75 19.75
CA TYR A 180 4.49 3.68 20.49
C TYR A 180 3.28 3.63 19.55
N GLU A 181 2.15 3.23 20.13
CA GLU A 181 0.88 3.16 19.45
C GLU A 181 0.14 4.50 19.57
N ILE A 182 -0.41 4.96 18.45
CA ILE A 182 -1.23 6.17 18.37
C ILE A 182 -2.64 5.77 17.99
N ALA A 183 -3.65 6.30 18.66
CA ALA A 183 -5.03 6.17 18.22
C ALA A 183 -5.35 7.21 17.13
N ALA A 184 -6.18 6.85 16.16
CA ALA A 184 -6.57 7.74 15.07
C ALA A 184 -7.23 9.05 15.52
N ASN A 185 -7.85 9.04 16.70
CA ASN A 185 -8.50 10.21 17.31
C ASN A 185 -7.58 11.00 18.28
N SER A 186 -6.31 10.61 18.43
CA SER A 186 -5.40 11.36 19.27
C SER A 186 -5.01 12.67 18.59
N SER A 187 -5.44 13.80 19.16
CA SER A 187 -4.90 15.10 18.79
C SER A 187 -3.48 15.19 19.36
N HIS A 188 -2.48 15.27 18.50
CA HIS A 188 -1.17 15.72 18.94
C HIS A 188 -1.24 17.24 19.13
N SER A 189 -1.49 17.65 20.38
CA SER A 189 -1.24 19.02 20.85
C SER A 189 0.25 19.27 21.02
#